data_f974f12105cd6c7a3f9f9aff55f8c7ca
#
_entry.id   f974f12105cd6c7a3f9f9aff55f8c7ca
#
_cell.length_a   1.000
_cell.length_b   1.000
_cell.length_c   1.000
_cell.angle_alpha   90.00
_cell.angle_beta   90.00
_cell.angle_gamma   90.00
#
_symmetry.space_group_name_H-M   'P 1'
#
loop_
_entity.id
_entity.type
_entity.pdbx_description
1 polymer ?
#
loop_
_entity_poly.entity_id
_entity_poly.type
_entity_poly.pdbx_seq_one_letter_code
_entity_poly.pdbx_strand_id
1 'polypeptide(L)'
;MKNPPLVSVIVCAYNAEQYIDESISSIINQSYENLEIIVINDGSIDLTLSHLEKISKLDKRIKIISNKYNLGFINSLNIGLGCFSGKYIARMDADDIAKPSWIEKIVTYLEKNDHITAMGSYLEIIVEKECGIIGSQYKTGDIWKNPLIHNEICEAMLFYNPIHNNTMIMRANVYREHKLIFNKDYPYAEDYKFWSEVSRLGCLANYPEALVKYRLHGNQASSVHNHKQNEVAKKIKRENITYYLNKIGIDINVINSVSLLEIYHVDKSNKVLKSILYDMYMSLDKYTITSLLHFIKYHLKLFDLKQNFKIIKKFIRKINVMLCYVMLCYVMLCYVMF
;
A
#
# COMPACT_ATOMS: atom_id res chain seq x y z
N MET A 1 -20.36 -19.93 3.53
CA MET A 1 -21.13 -19.51 2.30
C MET A 1 -21.57 -20.74 1.55
N LYS A 2 -22.83 -20.82 1.08
CA LYS A 2 -23.36 -22.00 0.35
C LYS A 2 -22.77 -22.15 -1.05
N ASN A 3 -22.05 -21.41 -1.68
CA ASN A 3 -21.26 -21.51 -2.90
C ASN A 3 -20.21 -20.39 -2.87
N PRO A 4 -19.08 -20.61 -2.24
CA PRO A 4 -18.06 -19.57 -2.13
C PRO A 4 -17.56 -19.19 -3.55
N PRO A 5 -17.43 -17.90 -3.89
CA PRO A 5 -16.94 -17.47 -5.18
C PRO A 5 -15.49 -17.89 -5.42
N LEU A 6 -15.12 -18.15 -6.68
CA LEU A 6 -13.73 -18.47 -7.03
C LEU A 6 -12.82 -17.26 -6.79
N VAL A 7 -11.67 -17.51 -6.15
CA VAL A 7 -10.58 -16.54 -5.95
C VAL A 7 -9.37 -16.99 -6.74
N SER A 8 -8.84 -16.12 -7.58
CA SER A 8 -7.60 -16.33 -8.31
C SER A 8 -6.45 -15.69 -7.53
N VAL A 9 -5.54 -16.50 -7.01
CA VAL A 9 -4.34 -16.03 -6.32
C VAL A 9 -3.18 -15.96 -7.31
N ILE A 10 -2.62 -14.77 -7.51
CA ILE A 10 -1.50 -14.54 -8.44
C ILE A 10 -0.22 -14.44 -7.63
N VAL A 11 0.77 -15.25 -7.98
CA VAL A 11 2.12 -15.26 -7.39
C VAL A 11 3.13 -15.09 -8.51
N CYS A 12 4.04 -14.12 -8.38
CA CYS A 12 5.18 -13.98 -9.30
C CYS A 12 6.46 -14.42 -8.58
N ALA A 13 7.22 -15.30 -9.19
CA ALA A 13 8.44 -15.85 -8.62
C ALA A 13 9.63 -15.66 -9.59
N TYR A 14 10.75 -15.18 -9.06
CA TYR A 14 12.03 -15.14 -9.74
C TYR A 14 13.14 -15.44 -8.74
N ASN A 15 13.87 -16.51 -8.93
CA ASN A 15 14.94 -16.99 -8.04
C ASN A 15 14.50 -17.01 -6.57
N ALA A 16 13.40 -17.71 -6.31
CA ALA A 16 12.74 -17.80 -5.01
C ALA A 16 12.84 -19.19 -4.37
N GLU A 17 13.81 -20.04 -4.79
CA GLU A 17 13.92 -21.43 -4.35
C GLU A 17 13.90 -21.58 -2.82
N GLN A 18 14.42 -20.59 -2.10
CA GLN A 18 14.51 -20.59 -0.65
C GLN A 18 13.13 -20.45 0.04
N TYR A 19 12.15 -19.78 -0.58
CA TYR A 19 10.91 -19.38 0.05
C TYR A 19 9.66 -19.93 -0.62
N ILE A 20 9.75 -20.30 -1.90
CA ILE A 20 8.59 -20.62 -2.74
C ILE A 20 7.73 -21.77 -2.19
N ASP A 21 8.35 -22.78 -1.61
CA ASP A 21 7.65 -23.95 -1.03
C ASP A 21 6.75 -23.51 0.14
N GLU A 22 7.27 -22.68 1.03
CA GLU A 22 6.52 -22.18 2.18
C GLU A 22 5.41 -21.21 1.75
N SER A 23 5.71 -20.30 0.81
CA SER A 23 4.74 -19.35 0.26
C SER A 23 3.56 -20.09 -0.40
N ILE A 24 3.82 -20.98 -1.36
CA ILE A 24 2.76 -21.72 -2.07
C ILE A 24 1.99 -22.64 -1.12
N SER A 25 2.69 -23.33 -0.21
CA SER A 25 2.03 -24.15 0.82
C SER A 25 1.06 -23.35 1.67
N SER A 26 1.39 -22.12 2.00
CA SER A 26 0.51 -21.23 2.78
C SER A 26 -0.79 -20.87 2.05
N ILE A 27 -0.75 -20.80 0.72
CA ILE A 27 -1.93 -20.57 -0.14
C ILE A 27 -2.74 -21.87 -0.31
N ILE A 28 -2.08 -23.01 -0.49
CA ILE A 28 -2.75 -24.33 -0.59
C ILE A 28 -3.57 -24.61 0.67
N ASN A 29 -3.01 -24.28 1.84
CA ASN A 29 -3.58 -24.55 3.16
C ASN A 29 -4.52 -23.45 3.66
N GLN A 30 -5.07 -22.60 2.78
CA GLN A 30 -6.10 -21.67 3.17
C GLN A 30 -7.38 -22.39 3.59
N SER A 31 -8.10 -21.85 4.59
CA SER A 31 -9.42 -22.34 4.99
C SER A 31 -10.49 -22.16 3.90
N TYR A 32 -10.20 -21.33 2.91
CA TYR A 32 -11.03 -21.07 1.74
C TYR A 32 -10.62 -21.99 0.59
N GLU A 33 -11.47 -22.95 0.21
CA GLU A 33 -11.12 -24.03 -0.72
C GLU A 33 -11.23 -23.65 -2.21
N ASN A 34 -12.20 -22.77 -2.57
CA ASN A 34 -12.49 -22.46 -3.98
C ASN A 34 -11.47 -21.47 -4.55
N LEU A 35 -10.27 -21.97 -4.85
CA LEU A 35 -9.13 -21.23 -5.34
C LEU A 35 -8.65 -21.75 -6.69
N GLU A 36 -8.12 -20.84 -7.51
CA GLU A 36 -7.09 -21.14 -8.51
C GLU A 36 -5.81 -20.39 -8.13
N ILE A 37 -4.67 -21.03 -8.28
CA ILE A 37 -3.35 -20.48 -7.91
C ILE A 37 -2.54 -20.36 -9.20
N ILE A 38 -2.30 -19.13 -9.63
CA ILE A 38 -1.60 -18.81 -10.87
C ILE A 38 -0.19 -18.35 -10.51
N VAL A 39 0.79 -19.17 -10.77
CA VAL A 39 2.19 -18.90 -10.47
C VAL A 39 2.92 -18.54 -11.75
N ILE A 40 3.46 -17.33 -11.80
CA ILE A 40 4.30 -16.88 -12.91
C ILE A 40 5.76 -17.07 -12.50
N ASN A 41 6.43 -18.07 -13.10
CA ASN A 41 7.87 -18.21 -12.98
C ASN A 41 8.53 -17.28 -14.02
N ASP A 42 9.17 -16.21 -13.56
CA ASP A 42 9.75 -15.18 -14.43
C ASP A 42 11.15 -15.53 -14.93
N GLY A 43 11.29 -16.74 -15.51
CA GLY A 43 12.56 -17.21 -16.07
C GLY A 43 13.62 -17.45 -15.00
N SER A 44 13.25 -18.04 -13.84
CA SER A 44 14.20 -18.39 -12.78
C SER A 44 15.29 -19.32 -13.28
N ILE A 45 16.51 -19.13 -12.77
CA ILE A 45 17.70 -19.92 -13.10
C ILE A 45 18.18 -20.83 -11.95
N ASP A 46 17.50 -20.74 -10.80
CA ASP A 46 17.67 -21.60 -9.62
C ASP A 46 16.65 -22.75 -9.61
N LEU A 47 16.43 -23.38 -8.48
CA LEU A 47 15.51 -24.51 -8.34
C LEU A 47 14.03 -24.11 -8.23
N THR A 48 13.67 -22.82 -8.33
CA THR A 48 12.29 -22.32 -8.19
C THR A 48 11.31 -23.09 -9.07
N LEU A 49 11.60 -23.25 -10.38
CA LEU A 49 10.71 -23.97 -11.29
C LEU A 49 10.55 -25.45 -10.90
N SER A 50 11.64 -26.10 -10.51
CA SER A 50 11.60 -27.50 -10.06
C SER A 50 10.73 -27.69 -8.82
N HIS A 51 10.78 -26.77 -7.86
CA HIS A 51 9.91 -26.76 -6.68
C HIS A 51 8.44 -26.58 -7.07
N LEU A 52 8.14 -25.61 -7.92
CA LEU A 52 6.79 -25.34 -8.42
C LEU A 52 6.20 -26.56 -9.16
N GLU A 53 6.98 -27.22 -10.03
CA GLU A 53 6.54 -28.42 -10.75
C GLU A 53 6.23 -29.60 -9.82
N LYS A 54 6.99 -29.75 -8.74
CA LYS A 54 6.71 -30.78 -7.72
C LYS A 54 5.40 -30.50 -7.00
N ILE A 55 5.20 -29.26 -6.53
CA ILE A 55 4.01 -28.86 -5.79
C ILE A 55 2.76 -28.93 -6.67
N SER A 56 2.84 -28.51 -7.94
CA SER A 56 1.70 -28.52 -8.86
C SER A 56 1.17 -29.93 -9.17
N LYS A 57 2.02 -30.98 -9.03
CA LYS A 57 1.57 -32.38 -9.15
C LYS A 57 0.71 -32.83 -7.96
N LEU A 58 0.85 -32.15 -6.81
CA LEU A 58 0.12 -32.46 -5.58
C LEU A 58 -1.20 -31.70 -5.46
N ASP A 59 -1.30 -30.52 -6.09
CA ASP A 59 -2.52 -29.69 -6.05
C ASP A 59 -2.89 -29.19 -7.45
N LYS A 60 -4.05 -29.66 -7.94
CA LYS A 60 -4.56 -29.34 -9.29
C LYS A 60 -5.06 -27.89 -9.44
N ARG A 61 -5.18 -27.16 -8.35
CA ARG A 61 -5.55 -25.72 -8.36
C ARG A 61 -4.40 -24.85 -8.87
N ILE A 62 -3.16 -25.38 -8.92
CA ILE A 62 -1.97 -24.65 -9.31
C ILE A 62 -1.79 -24.70 -10.83
N LYS A 63 -1.65 -23.53 -11.44
CA LYS A 63 -1.28 -23.33 -12.85
C LYS A 63 0.05 -22.58 -12.90
N ILE A 64 1.06 -23.19 -13.49
CA ILE A 64 2.38 -22.57 -13.67
C ILE A 64 2.46 -22.00 -15.08
N ILE A 65 2.88 -20.73 -15.19
CA ILE A 65 3.21 -20.06 -16.43
C ILE A 65 4.69 -19.67 -16.33
N SER A 66 5.53 -20.25 -17.20
CA SER A 66 6.97 -19.98 -17.18
C SER A 66 7.37 -19.08 -18.34
N ASN A 67 7.95 -17.94 -18.04
CA ASN A 67 8.62 -17.11 -19.01
C ASN A 67 9.95 -17.75 -19.43
N LYS A 68 10.31 -17.60 -20.71
CA LYS A 68 11.56 -18.18 -21.23
C LYS A 68 12.80 -17.51 -20.61
N TYR A 69 12.68 -16.25 -20.22
CA TYR A 69 13.70 -15.41 -19.57
C TYR A 69 13.03 -14.42 -18.65
N ASN A 70 13.80 -13.75 -17.79
CA ASN A 70 13.26 -12.73 -16.89
C ASN A 70 12.73 -11.55 -17.68
N LEU A 71 11.41 -11.33 -17.61
CA LEU A 71 10.69 -10.20 -18.22
C LEU A 71 10.53 -9.01 -17.26
N GLY A 72 10.84 -9.22 -15.98
CA GLY A 72 10.65 -8.30 -14.89
C GLY A 72 9.28 -8.42 -14.21
N PHE A 73 9.28 -8.10 -12.94
CA PHE A 73 8.15 -8.29 -12.02
C PHE A 73 6.82 -7.73 -12.55
N ILE A 74 6.82 -6.50 -13.06
CA ILE A 74 5.62 -5.82 -13.59
C ILE A 74 5.01 -6.57 -14.77
N ASN A 75 5.86 -7.05 -15.70
CA ASN A 75 5.36 -7.81 -16.84
C ASN A 75 4.76 -9.14 -16.38
N SER A 76 5.41 -9.83 -15.45
CA SER A 76 4.93 -11.09 -14.88
C SER A 76 3.62 -10.92 -14.11
N LEU A 77 3.44 -9.82 -13.35
CA LEU A 77 2.16 -9.48 -12.73
C LEU A 77 1.06 -9.30 -13.79
N ASN A 78 1.34 -8.55 -14.85
CA ASN A 78 0.36 -8.31 -15.92
C ASN A 78 0.01 -9.59 -16.70
N ILE A 79 0.96 -10.52 -16.87
CA ILE A 79 0.68 -11.86 -17.42
C ILE A 79 -0.29 -12.60 -16.50
N GLY A 80 -0.04 -12.63 -15.19
CA GLY A 80 -0.93 -13.25 -14.20
C GLY A 80 -2.33 -12.64 -14.22
N LEU A 81 -2.41 -11.31 -14.29
CA LEU A 81 -3.66 -10.57 -14.43
C LEU A 81 -4.39 -10.84 -15.77
N GLY A 82 -3.74 -11.36 -16.79
CA GLY A 82 -4.37 -11.81 -18.04
C GLY A 82 -4.95 -13.22 -17.96
N CYS A 83 -4.69 -13.98 -16.89
CA CYS A 83 -4.97 -15.42 -16.83
C CYS A 83 -6.01 -15.83 -15.77
N PHE A 84 -6.50 -14.90 -14.96
CA PHE A 84 -7.45 -15.21 -13.88
C PHE A 84 -8.87 -15.46 -14.40
N SER A 85 -9.61 -16.33 -13.69
CA SER A 85 -11.03 -16.60 -13.97
C SER A 85 -11.96 -16.27 -12.79
N GLY A 86 -11.42 -16.05 -11.60
CA GLY A 86 -12.18 -15.82 -10.38
C GLY A 86 -13.06 -14.56 -10.35
N LYS A 87 -14.00 -14.56 -9.41
CA LYS A 87 -14.76 -13.36 -9.01
C LYS A 87 -13.87 -12.35 -8.28
N TYR A 88 -12.84 -12.86 -7.61
CA TYR A 88 -11.85 -12.09 -6.88
C TYR A 88 -10.45 -12.40 -7.37
N ILE A 89 -9.59 -11.39 -7.32
CA ILE A 89 -8.15 -11.48 -7.59
C ILE A 89 -7.44 -11.21 -6.28
N ALA A 90 -6.62 -12.15 -5.83
CA ALA A 90 -5.71 -11.99 -4.71
C ALA A 90 -4.26 -11.96 -5.23
N ARG A 91 -3.38 -11.27 -4.52
CA ARG A 91 -1.96 -11.22 -4.84
C ARG A 91 -1.13 -11.61 -3.62
N MET A 92 -0.11 -12.44 -3.83
CA MET A 92 0.85 -12.85 -2.81
C MET A 92 2.27 -12.79 -3.37
N ASP A 93 3.25 -12.41 -2.54
CA ASP A 93 4.66 -12.48 -2.87
C ASP A 93 5.21 -13.91 -2.69
N ALA A 94 6.22 -14.26 -3.49
CA ALA A 94 6.80 -15.61 -3.50
C ALA A 94 7.66 -15.92 -2.26
N ASP A 95 7.90 -14.92 -1.41
CA ASP A 95 8.71 -14.96 -0.19
C ASP A 95 7.90 -14.74 1.10
N ASP A 96 6.58 -14.47 0.99
CA ASP A 96 5.68 -14.20 2.10
C ASP A 96 4.82 -15.43 2.47
N ILE A 97 4.14 -15.35 3.63
CA ILE A 97 3.33 -16.44 4.16
C ILE A 97 1.92 -15.95 4.48
N ALA A 98 0.92 -16.52 3.82
CA ALA A 98 -0.48 -16.24 4.14
C ALA A 98 -0.91 -16.99 5.42
N LYS A 99 -1.63 -16.30 6.33
CA LYS A 99 -2.29 -17.02 7.44
C LYS A 99 -3.51 -17.80 6.92
N PRO A 100 -3.86 -18.96 7.49
CA PRO A 100 -4.91 -19.83 6.94
C PRO A 100 -6.27 -19.17 6.70
N SER A 101 -6.61 -18.14 7.46
CA SER A 101 -7.90 -17.44 7.37
C SER A 101 -7.88 -16.18 6.49
N TRP A 102 -6.77 -15.88 5.78
CA TRP A 102 -6.63 -14.64 5.01
C TRP A 102 -7.74 -14.47 3.98
N ILE A 103 -7.86 -15.41 3.04
CA ILE A 103 -8.82 -15.31 1.93
C ILE A 103 -10.26 -15.37 2.47
N GLU A 104 -10.55 -16.28 3.37
CA GLU A 104 -11.89 -16.45 3.94
C GLU A 104 -12.39 -15.17 4.62
N LYS A 105 -11.59 -14.55 5.47
CA LYS A 105 -11.97 -13.32 6.19
C LYS A 105 -12.24 -12.17 5.24
N ILE A 106 -11.33 -11.93 4.29
CA ILE A 106 -11.46 -10.81 3.37
C ILE A 106 -12.64 -11.03 2.40
N VAL A 107 -12.75 -12.22 1.79
CA VAL A 107 -13.86 -12.50 0.87
C VAL A 107 -15.21 -12.46 1.58
N THR A 108 -15.30 -13.01 2.79
CA THR A 108 -16.53 -12.93 3.58
C THR A 108 -16.92 -11.49 3.90
N TYR A 109 -15.95 -10.63 4.15
CA TYR A 109 -16.19 -9.20 4.38
C TYR A 109 -16.64 -8.50 3.09
N LEU A 110 -15.96 -8.75 1.97
CA LEU A 110 -16.32 -8.18 0.67
C LEU A 110 -17.73 -8.61 0.22
N GLU A 111 -18.10 -9.88 0.40
CA GLU A 111 -19.46 -10.37 0.06
C GLU A 111 -20.58 -9.69 0.87
N LYS A 112 -20.28 -9.17 2.05
CA LYS A 112 -21.23 -8.41 2.90
C LYS A 112 -21.21 -6.90 2.63
N ASN A 113 -20.21 -6.39 1.88
CA ASN A 113 -19.97 -4.96 1.69
C ASN A 113 -19.68 -4.67 0.21
N ASP A 114 -20.72 -4.68 -0.62
CA ASP A 114 -20.61 -4.58 -2.08
C ASP A 114 -19.98 -3.28 -2.58
N HIS A 115 -20.04 -2.21 -1.78
CA HIS A 115 -19.41 -0.92 -2.11
C HIS A 115 -17.88 -0.96 -2.02
N ILE A 116 -17.28 -1.97 -1.36
CA ILE A 116 -15.83 -2.09 -1.25
C ILE A 116 -15.28 -2.82 -2.49
N THR A 117 -14.40 -2.15 -3.20
CA THR A 117 -13.77 -2.62 -4.43
C THR A 117 -12.61 -3.58 -4.17
N ALA A 118 -11.78 -3.24 -3.20
CA ALA A 118 -10.63 -4.04 -2.81
C ALA A 118 -10.30 -3.85 -1.33
N MET A 119 -9.74 -4.89 -0.73
CA MET A 119 -9.42 -4.91 0.69
C MET A 119 -8.07 -5.59 0.95
N GLY A 120 -7.18 -4.89 1.67
CA GLY A 120 -5.95 -5.45 2.23
C GLY A 120 -6.09 -5.86 3.68
N SER A 121 -4.96 -6.07 4.34
CA SER A 121 -4.90 -6.32 5.78
C SER A 121 -3.64 -5.71 6.38
N TYR A 122 -3.51 -5.77 7.72
CA TYR A 122 -2.24 -5.57 8.38
C TYR A 122 -1.26 -6.68 8.00
N LEU A 123 0.04 -6.43 8.24
CA LEU A 123 1.11 -7.40 8.09
C LEU A 123 1.72 -7.75 9.45
N GLU A 124 2.16 -8.99 9.60
CA GLU A 124 3.07 -9.43 10.64
C GLU A 124 4.46 -9.57 10.04
N ILE A 125 5.48 -9.04 10.69
CA ILE A 125 6.86 -9.03 10.19
C ILE A 125 7.57 -10.33 10.58
N ILE A 126 8.32 -10.91 9.63
CA ILE A 126 9.34 -11.92 9.86
C ILE A 126 10.69 -11.31 9.49
N VAL A 127 11.64 -11.28 10.41
CA VAL A 127 12.99 -10.77 10.15
C VAL A 127 13.96 -11.94 9.99
N GLU A 128 14.58 -12.05 8.82
CA GLU A 128 15.65 -13.01 8.58
C GLU A 128 16.98 -12.50 9.16
N LYS A 129 17.88 -13.42 9.52
CA LYS A 129 19.15 -13.09 10.19
C LYS A 129 20.06 -12.16 9.38
N GLU A 130 19.96 -12.17 8.06
CA GLU A 130 20.80 -11.42 7.14
C GLU A 130 20.14 -10.15 6.60
N CYS A 131 19.15 -9.60 7.29
CA CYS A 131 18.30 -8.52 6.80
C CYS A 131 18.95 -7.11 6.77
N GLY A 132 20.19 -6.97 7.24
CA GLY A 132 20.91 -5.69 7.22
C GLY A 132 20.27 -4.58 8.06
N ILE A 133 20.47 -3.30 7.65
CA ILE A 133 20.00 -2.11 8.40
C ILE A 133 18.47 -2.05 8.50
N ILE A 134 17.74 -2.48 7.48
CA ILE A 134 16.26 -2.44 7.49
C ILE A 134 15.72 -3.41 8.56
N GLY A 135 16.29 -4.61 8.66
CA GLY A 135 15.87 -5.59 9.65
C GLY A 135 16.18 -5.18 11.10
N SER A 136 17.18 -4.33 11.32
CA SER A 136 17.54 -3.88 12.68
C SER A 136 16.48 -2.96 13.32
N GLN A 137 15.57 -2.38 12.51
CA GLN A 137 14.50 -1.50 12.99
C GLN A 137 13.23 -2.29 13.40
N TYR A 138 13.13 -3.56 13.03
CA TYR A 138 11.95 -4.39 13.23
C TYR A 138 12.29 -5.68 13.99
N LYS A 139 11.27 -6.26 14.62
CA LYS A 139 11.35 -7.57 15.27
C LYS A 139 10.33 -8.50 14.62
N THR A 140 10.67 -9.77 14.55
CA THR A 140 9.69 -10.80 14.19
C THR A 140 8.50 -10.75 15.15
N GLY A 141 7.29 -10.66 14.57
CA GLY A 141 6.04 -10.47 15.30
C GLY A 141 5.55 -9.02 15.37
N ASP A 142 6.34 -8.05 14.95
CA ASP A 142 5.85 -6.66 14.82
C ASP A 142 4.69 -6.59 13.82
N ILE A 143 3.71 -5.73 14.09
CA ILE A 143 2.53 -5.56 13.24
C ILE A 143 2.59 -4.22 12.52
N TRP A 144 2.63 -4.26 11.19
CA TRP A 144 2.46 -3.06 10.36
C TRP A 144 0.98 -2.80 10.13
N LYS A 145 0.53 -1.64 10.61
CA LYS A 145 -0.86 -1.19 10.54
C LYS A 145 -0.99 -0.08 9.52
N ASN A 146 -2.06 -0.14 8.73
CA ASN A 146 -2.46 0.88 7.78
C ASN A 146 -3.85 1.42 8.11
N PRO A 147 -4.26 2.59 7.60
CA PRO A 147 -5.62 3.10 7.71
C PRO A 147 -6.65 2.08 7.24
N LEU A 148 -7.82 2.05 7.88
CA LEU A 148 -8.82 1.00 7.66
C LEU A 148 -9.87 1.37 6.62
N ILE A 149 -10.25 2.64 6.55
CA ILE A 149 -11.37 3.11 5.73
C ILE A 149 -10.89 3.94 4.55
N HIS A 150 -11.71 3.97 3.49
CA HIS A 150 -11.37 4.58 2.20
C HIS A 150 -10.83 6.01 2.29
N ASN A 151 -11.48 6.89 3.04
CA ASN A 151 -11.07 8.29 3.14
C ASN A 151 -9.68 8.42 3.77
N GLU A 152 -9.40 7.71 4.86
CA GLU A 152 -8.09 7.68 5.50
C GLU A 152 -7.01 7.08 4.58
N ILE A 153 -7.37 6.04 3.81
CA ILE A 153 -6.49 5.42 2.81
C ILE A 153 -6.15 6.44 1.71
N CYS A 154 -7.14 7.14 1.16
CA CYS A 154 -6.92 8.17 0.14
C CYS A 154 -6.03 9.32 0.64
N GLU A 155 -6.22 9.76 1.87
CA GLU A 155 -5.39 10.78 2.49
C GLU A 155 -3.94 10.29 2.68
N ALA A 156 -3.77 9.07 3.19
CA ALA A 156 -2.44 8.47 3.35
C ALA A 156 -1.72 8.30 2.00
N MET A 157 -2.47 8.03 0.91
CA MET A 157 -1.92 7.95 -0.44
C MET A 157 -1.30 9.25 -0.97
N LEU A 158 -1.55 10.39 -0.35
CA LEU A 158 -0.83 11.63 -0.66
C LEU A 158 0.63 11.58 -0.19
N PHE A 159 0.97 10.67 0.72
CA PHE A 159 2.26 10.64 1.42
C PHE A 159 3.02 9.32 1.29
N TYR A 160 2.32 8.18 1.23
CA TYR A 160 2.90 6.84 1.11
C TYR A 160 1.87 5.86 0.56
N ASN A 161 2.28 4.63 0.23
CA ASN A 161 1.36 3.56 -0.13
C ASN A 161 0.75 2.92 1.14
N PRO A 162 -0.53 3.17 1.47
CA PRO A 162 -1.19 2.62 2.66
C PRO A 162 -1.80 1.23 2.43
N ILE A 163 -1.44 0.58 1.34
CA ILE A 163 -1.93 -0.74 0.97
C ILE A 163 -0.75 -1.71 0.88
N HIS A 164 -0.79 -2.75 1.67
CA HIS A 164 0.15 -3.85 1.53
C HIS A 164 -0.27 -4.74 0.37
N ASN A 165 0.45 -4.64 -0.74
CA ASN A 165 0.08 -5.26 -2.02
C ASN A 165 -0.07 -6.80 -1.92
N ASN A 166 0.77 -7.46 -1.10
CA ASN A 166 0.75 -8.90 -0.83
C ASN A 166 -0.43 -9.37 0.04
N THR A 167 -1.29 -8.47 0.50
CA THR A 167 -2.48 -8.79 1.29
C THR A 167 -3.79 -8.55 0.56
N MET A 168 -3.73 -7.89 -0.59
CA MET A 168 -4.92 -7.37 -1.27
C MET A 168 -5.73 -8.44 -1.97
N ILE A 169 -7.06 -8.34 -1.79
CA ILE A 169 -8.05 -9.05 -2.58
C ILE A 169 -8.99 -8.03 -3.21
N MET A 170 -9.12 -8.06 -4.53
CA MET A 170 -9.90 -7.11 -5.33
C MET A 170 -11.02 -7.80 -6.09
N ARG A 171 -12.14 -7.12 -6.30
CA ARG A 171 -13.21 -7.57 -7.19
C ARG A 171 -12.72 -7.57 -8.64
N ALA A 172 -12.84 -8.69 -9.31
CA ALA A 172 -12.35 -8.87 -10.68
C ALA A 172 -13.09 -8.04 -11.73
N ASN A 173 -14.37 -7.66 -11.47
CA ASN A 173 -15.12 -6.82 -12.39
C ASN A 173 -14.45 -5.45 -12.57
N VAL A 174 -13.96 -4.82 -11.51
CA VAL A 174 -13.29 -3.51 -11.58
C VAL A 174 -12.04 -3.59 -12.47
N TYR A 175 -11.26 -4.68 -12.32
CA TYR A 175 -10.13 -4.92 -13.22
C TYR A 175 -10.56 -5.03 -14.69
N ARG A 176 -11.61 -5.83 -14.98
CA ARG A 176 -12.08 -6.05 -16.35
C ARG A 176 -12.68 -4.78 -16.98
N GLU A 177 -13.51 -4.05 -16.23
CA GLU A 177 -14.19 -2.83 -16.69
C GLU A 177 -13.20 -1.72 -17.02
N HIS A 178 -12.19 -1.52 -16.18
CA HIS A 178 -11.22 -0.42 -16.32
C HIS A 178 -9.90 -0.83 -16.99
N LYS A 179 -9.74 -2.11 -17.38
CA LYS A 179 -8.52 -2.66 -18.03
C LYS A 179 -7.25 -2.27 -17.27
N LEU A 180 -7.29 -2.40 -15.94
CA LEU A 180 -6.21 -2.02 -15.07
C LEU A 180 -4.93 -2.82 -15.38
N ILE A 181 -3.79 -2.17 -15.31
CA ILE A 181 -2.47 -2.80 -15.47
C ILE A 181 -1.49 -2.24 -14.44
N PHE A 182 -0.52 -3.03 -14.03
CA PHE A 182 0.66 -2.47 -13.38
C PHE A 182 1.50 -1.75 -14.40
N ASN A 183 1.75 -0.45 -14.19
CA ASN A 183 2.42 0.39 -15.19
C ASN A 183 3.95 0.33 -15.02
N LYS A 184 4.66 -0.10 -16.07
CA LYS A 184 6.13 -0.21 -16.12
C LYS A 184 6.88 1.11 -15.98
N ASP A 185 6.21 2.26 -16.16
CA ASP A 185 6.80 3.59 -15.97
C ASP A 185 6.96 3.97 -14.48
N TYR A 186 6.52 3.07 -13.58
CA TYR A 186 6.62 3.22 -12.11
C TYR A 186 7.33 2.03 -11.46
N PRO A 187 8.54 1.67 -11.89
CA PRO A 187 9.24 0.50 -11.37
C PRO A 187 9.54 0.64 -9.87
N TYR A 188 9.39 -0.48 -9.16
CA TYR A 188 9.57 -0.62 -7.69
C TYR A 188 8.53 0.11 -6.83
N ALA A 189 7.58 0.83 -7.43
CA ALA A 189 6.43 1.43 -6.76
C ALA A 189 5.16 1.32 -7.65
N GLU A 190 5.13 0.32 -8.52
CA GLU A 190 4.03 -0.01 -9.42
C GLU A 190 2.73 -0.30 -8.67
N ASP A 191 2.85 -0.88 -7.48
CA ASP A 191 1.74 -1.16 -6.57
C ASP A 191 1.13 0.14 -6.03
N TYR A 192 1.95 1.08 -5.61
CA TYR A 192 1.48 2.38 -5.15
C TYR A 192 0.72 3.12 -6.26
N LYS A 193 1.25 3.10 -7.50
CA LYS A 193 0.55 3.67 -8.65
C LYS A 193 -0.77 2.96 -8.91
N PHE A 194 -0.78 1.63 -8.94
CA PHE A 194 -1.96 0.81 -9.17
C PHE A 194 -3.07 1.09 -8.15
N TRP A 195 -2.75 1.07 -6.85
CA TRP A 195 -3.74 1.33 -5.81
C TRP A 195 -4.22 2.78 -5.78
N SER A 196 -3.38 3.73 -6.17
CA SER A 196 -3.81 5.12 -6.38
C SER A 196 -4.88 5.23 -7.47
N GLU A 197 -4.75 4.48 -8.55
CA GLU A 197 -5.76 4.44 -9.63
C GLU A 197 -7.03 3.73 -9.17
N VAL A 198 -6.93 2.59 -8.53
CA VAL A 198 -8.08 1.84 -8.00
C VAL A 198 -8.86 2.66 -6.98
N SER A 199 -8.18 3.46 -6.14
CA SER A 199 -8.84 4.34 -5.15
C SER A 199 -9.75 5.40 -5.77
N ARG A 200 -9.54 5.73 -7.04
CA ARG A 200 -10.37 6.69 -7.80
C ARG A 200 -11.59 6.03 -8.46
N LEU A 201 -11.58 4.71 -8.55
CA LEU A 201 -12.63 3.91 -9.19
C LEU A 201 -13.61 3.29 -8.19
N GLY A 202 -13.21 3.17 -6.92
CA GLY A 202 -14.06 2.59 -5.89
C GLY A 202 -13.42 2.58 -4.50
N CYS A 203 -14.17 2.07 -3.52
CA CYS A 203 -13.75 2.10 -2.13
C CYS A 203 -12.69 1.05 -1.81
N LEU A 204 -11.60 1.47 -1.18
CA LEU A 204 -10.59 0.61 -0.59
C LEU A 204 -10.80 0.46 0.92
N ALA A 205 -10.37 -0.66 1.48
CA ALA A 205 -10.36 -0.90 2.92
C ALA A 205 -9.13 -1.74 3.32
N ASN A 206 -8.80 -1.74 4.61
CA ASN A 206 -7.88 -2.71 5.20
C ASN A 206 -8.56 -3.45 6.35
N TYR A 207 -8.36 -4.76 6.42
CA TYR A 207 -8.85 -5.58 7.51
C TYR A 207 -7.98 -5.37 8.76
N PRO A 208 -8.57 -5.15 9.97
CA PRO A 208 -7.83 -4.76 11.17
C PRO A 208 -7.11 -5.93 11.86
N GLU A 209 -6.56 -6.86 11.09
CA GLU A 209 -5.81 -8.02 11.56
C GLU A 209 -4.66 -8.33 10.60
N ALA A 210 -3.53 -8.78 11.12
CA ALA A 210 -2.42 -9.24 10.30
C ALA A 210 -2.74 -10.62 9.73
N LEU A 211 -3.04 -10.67 8.43
CA LEU A 211 -3.45 -11.89 7.72
C LEU A 211 -2.34 -12.47 6.83
N VAL A 212 -1.25 -11.73 6.65
CA VAL A 212 -0.06 -12.17 5.92
C VAL A 212 1.17 -11.84 6.76
N LYS A 213 2.15 -12.75 6.74
CA LYS A 213 3.48 -12.54 7.30
C LYS A 213 4.41 -12.08 6.19
N TYR A 214 4.94 -10.88 6.36
CA TYR A 214 5.88 -10.24 5.43
C TYR A 214 7.31 -10.53 5.84
N ARG A 215 8.08 -11.11 4.95
CA ARG A 215 9.46 -11.48 5.18
C ARG A 215 10.40 -10.33 4.83
N LEU A 216 11.26 -9.96 5.79
CA LEU A 216 12.34 -9.03 5.58
C LEU A 216 13.65 -9.81 5.41
N HIS A 217 14.27 -9.70 4.23
CA HIS A 217 15.56 -10.30 3.90
C HIS A 217 16.38 -9.40 2.99
N GLY A 218 17.70 -9.64 2.89
CA GLY A 218 18.62 -8.74 2.21
C GLY A 218 18.41 -8.61 0.69
N ASN A 219 17.84 -9.62 0.06
CA ASN A 219 17.69 -9.69 -1.41
C ASN A 219 16.34 -9.16 -1.92
N GLN A 220 15.45 -8.69 -1.05
CA GLN A 220 14.15 -8.16 -1.48
C GLN A 220 14.28 -6.85 -2.27
N ALA A 221 13.37 -6.64 -3.23
CA ALA A 221 13.40 -5.49 -4.14
C ALA A 221 13.43 -4.15 -3.43
N SER A 222 12.70 -3.98 -2.31
CA SER A 222 12.65 -2.77 -1.50
C SER A 222 13.98 -2.46 -0.81
N SER A 223 14.80 -3.47 -0.50
CA SER A 223 16.13 -3.29 0.07
C SER A 223 17.15 -2.91 -1.01
N VAL A 224 17.12 -3.59 -2.15
CA VAL A 224 18.11 -3.43 -3.24
C VAL A 224 17.89 -2.13 -4.02
N HIS A 225 16.64 -1.72 -4.24
CA HIS A 225 16.27 -0.61 -5.13
C HIS A 225 15.67 0.60 -4.41
N ASN A 226 15.92 0.75 -3.11
CA ASN A 226 15.32 1.78 -2.25
C ASN A 226 15.38 3.21 -2.82
N HIS A 227 16.54 3.62 -3.38
CA HIS A 227 16.70 4.97 -3.95
C HIS A 227 15.73 5.20 -5.11
N LYS A 228 15.69 4.27 -6.09
CA LYS A 228 14.83 4.38 -7.26
C LYS A 228 13.34 4.29 -6.89
N GLN A 229 13.01 3.42 -5.95
CA GLN A 229 11.66 3.31 -5.38
C GLN A 229 11.20 4.66 -4.80
N ASN A 230 12.05 5.31 -4.00
CA ASN A 230 11.74 6.61 -3.42
C ASN A 230 11.51 7.70 -4.47
N GLU A 231 12.28 7.73 -5.55
CA GLU A 231 12.09 8.69 -6.63
C GLU A 231 10.76 8.49 -7.38
N VAL A 232 10.44 7.23 -7.69
CA VAL A 232 9.17 6.88 -8.33
C VAL A 232 7.99 7.18 -7.39
N ALA A 233 8.12 6.86 -6.09
CA ALA A 233 7.10 7.20 -5.10
C ALA A 233 6.86 8.72 -4.99
N LYS A 234 7.90 9.55 -5.14
CA LYS A 234 7.74 11.01 -5.21
C LYS A 234 6.89 11.44 -6.41
N LYS A 235 7.11 10.84 -7.57
CA LYS A 235 6.31 11.10 -8.78
C LYS A 235 4.82 10.77 -8.52
N ILE A 236 4.54 9.60 -7.94
CA ILE A 236 3.17 9.17 -7.62
C ILE A 236 2.51 10.11 -6.61
N LYS A 237 3.22 10.52 -5.57
CA LYS A 237 2.71 11.49 -4.58
C LYS A 237 2.29 12.79 -5.25
N ARG A 238 3.12 13.33 -6.17
CA ARG A 238 2.77 14.53 -6.94
C ARG A 238 1.47 14.34 -7.73
N GLU A 239 1.34 13.22 -8.42
CA GLU A 239 0.14 12.90 -9.20
C GLU A 239 -1.11 12.78 -8.31
N ASN A 240 -0.97 12.16 -7.13
CA ASN A 240 -2.06 12.01 -6.17
C ASN A 240 -2.48 13.36 -5.58
N ILE A 241 -1.53 14.19 -5.19
CA ILE A 241 -1.79 15.55 -4.71
C ILE A 241 -2.44 16.38 -5.80
N THR A 242 -1.94 16.31 -7.04
CA THR A 242 -2.53 16.95 -8.22
C THR A 242 -3.99 16.58 -8.41
N TYR A 243 -4.27 15.27 -8.41
CA TYR A 243 -5.63 14.76 -8.55
C TYR A 243 -6.55 15.26 -7.42
N TYR A 244 -6.07 15.23 -6.17
CA TYR A 244 -6.82 15.69 -5.00
C TYR A 244 -7.15 17.19 -5.09
N LEU A 245 -6.17 18.02 -5.43
CA LEU A 245 -6.35 19.47 -5.56
C LEU A 245 -7.33 19.83 -6.68
N ASN A 246 -7.21 19.17 -7.84
CA ASN A 246 -8.19 19.33 -8.92
C ASN A 246 -9.62 18.96 -8.48
N LYS A 247 -9.76 17.90 -7.68
CA LYS A 247 -11.05 17.43 -7.17
C LYS A 247 -11.72 18.47 -6.25
N ILE A 248 -10.93 19.23 -5.51
CA ILE A 248 -11.44 20.33 -4.63
C ILE A 248 -11.42 21.70 -5.30
N GLY A 249 -11.16 21.78 -6.61
CA GLY A 249 -11.25 23.02 -7.40
C GLY A 249 -10.05 23.96 -7.27
N ILE A 250 -8.92 23.50 -6.73
CA ILE A 250 -7.69 24.30 -6.63
C ILE A 250 -6.87 24.17 -7.92
N ASP A 251 -6.55 25.31 -8.55
CA ASP A 251 -5.75 25.35 -9.78
C ASP A 251 -4.28 24.96 -9.49
N ILE A 252 -3.86 23.90 -10.14
CA ILE A 252 -2.53 23.34 -10.01
C ILE A 252 -1.42 24.22 -10.58
N ASN A 253 -1.76 25.13 -11.54
CA ASN A 253 -0.77 26.03 -12.12
C ASN A 253 -0.20 27.00 -11.08
N VAL A 254 -0.96 27.31 -10.05
CA VAL A 254 -0.49 28.06 -8.88
C VAL A 254 0.54 27.26 -8.08
N ILE A 255 0.47 25.95 -8.14
CA ILE A 255 1.33 25.00 -7.37
C ILE A 255 2.58 24.62 -8.15
N ASN A 256 2.56 24.62 -9.49
CA ASN A 256 3.69 24.25 -10.32
C ASN A 256 4.93 25.16 -10.17
N SER A 257 4.77 26.33 -9.58
CA SER A 257 5.88 27.23 -9.21
C SER A 257 6.62 26.80 -7.93
N VAL A 258 6.08 25.83 -7.18
CA VAL A 258 6.66 25.34 -5.92
C VAL A 258 6.68 23.82 -5.97
N SER A 259 7.88 23.23 -5.90
CA SER A 259 8.01 21.78 -5.80
C SER A 259 7.28 21.32 -4.51
N LEU A 260 6.18 20.57 -4.67
CA LEU A 260 5.39 20.03 -3.54
C LEU A 260 6.20 19.15 -2.59
N LEU A 261 7.36 18.68 -3.03
CA LEU A 261 8.32 17.93 -2.22
C LEU A 261 9.27 18.84 -1.45
N GLU A 262 9.51 20.04 -1.93
CA GLU A 262 10.19 21.07 -1.18
C GLU A 262 9.28 21.61 -0.07
N ILE A 263 7.97 21.36 -0.10
CA ILE A 263 7.05 21.69 1.00
C ILE A 263 7.51 21.02 2.32
N TYR A 264 8.11 19.87 2.29
CA TYR A 264 8.70 19.24 3.47
C TYR A 264 10.02 19.90 3.93
N HIS A 265 10.70 20.64 3.04
CA HIS A 265 12.00 21.28 3.30
C HIS A 265 11.98 22.80 3.10
N VAL A 266 10.82 23.39 2.73
CA VAL A 266 10.74 24.79 2.31
C VAL A 266 10.90 25.77 3.43
N ASP A 267 11.72 26.74 3.13
CA ASP A 267 11.88 28.00 3.84
C ASP A 267 10.52 28.70 4.07
N LYS A 268 10.32 29.07 5.31
CA LYS A 268 9.09 29.56 5.94
C LYS A 268 8.59 30.92 5.42
N SER A 269 9.21 31.48 4.38
CA SER A 269 8.86 32.76 3.78
C SER A 269 7.87 32.66 2.59
N ASN A 270 7.55 31.46 2.10
CA ASN A 270 6.79 31.28 0.86
C ASN A 270 5.30 31.57 1.02
N LYS A 271 4.84 32.70 0.43
CA LYS A 271 3.44 33.17 0.46
C LYS A 271 2.48 32.20 -0.25
N VAL A 272 2.95 31.49 -1.30
CA VAL A 272 2.14 30.56 -2.09
C VAL A 272 1.77 29.33 -1.26
N LEU A 273 2.73 28.76 -0.51
CA LEU A 273 2.45 27.64 0.39
C LEU A 273 1.41 28.00 1.47
N LYS A 274 1.48 29.23 2.00
CA LYS A 274 0.47 29.72 2.97
C LYS A 274 -0.90 29.83 2.35
N SER A 275 -0.99 30.30 1.09
CA SER A 275 -2.26 30.38 0.36
C SER A 275 -2.83 28.98 0.14
N ILE A 276 -2.02 28.02 -0.33
CA ILE A 276 -2.44 26.64 -0.55
C ILE A 276 -2.94 25.97 0.73
N LEU A 277 -2.19 26.09 1.82
CA LEU A 277 -2.59 25.55 3.12
C LEU A 277 -3.84 26.24 3.68
N TYR A 278 -3.99 27.55 3.44
CA TYR A 278 -5.17 28.30 3.83
C TYR A 278 -6.39 27.91 3.00
N ASP A 279 -6.24 27.82 1.67
CA ASP A 279 -7.33 27.44 0.75
C ASP A 279 -7.73 25.97 0.94
N MET A 280 -6.76 25.08 1.19
CA MET A 280 -7.04 23.72 1.65
C MET A 280 -7.84 23.74 2.94
N TYR A 281 -7.43 24.52 3.94
CA TYR A 281 -8.13 24.64 5.23
C TYR A 281 -9.55 25.16 5.06
N MET A 282 -9.77 26.19 4.24
CA MET A 282 -11.07 26.82 4.04
C MET A 282 -12.03 26.03 3.14
N SER A 283 -11.49 25.19 2.23
CA SER A 283 -12.27 24.29 1.37
C SER A 283 -12.58 22.94 2.01
N LEU A 284 -12.01 22.66 3.20
CA LEU A 284 -12.19 21.40 3.90
C LEU A 284 -13.53 21.36 4.62
N ASP A 285 -14.37 20.41 4.28
CA ASP A 285 -15.52 20.02 5.07
C ASP A 285 -15.06 19.50 6.45
N LYS A 286 -15.93 19.58 7.48
CA LYS A 286 -15.66 19.20 8.89
C LYS A 286 -14.91 17.88 9.08
N TYR A 287 -15.11 16.91 8.17
CA TYR A 287 -14.43 15.59 8.17
C TYR A 287 -12.94 15.68 7.83
N THR A 288 -12.54 16.63 7.01
CA THR A 288 -11.15 16.76 6.53
C THR A 288 -10.25 17.44 7.57
N ILE A 289 -10.81 18.25 8.47
CA ILE A 289 -10.06 18.83 9.60
C ILE A 289 -9.60 17.72 10.56
N THR A 290 -10.45 16.73 10.81
CA THR A 290 -10.09 15.55 11.63
C THR A 290 -8.93 14.78 11.02
N SER A 291 -8.90 14.67 9.70
CA SER A 291 -7.86 13.95 8.95
C SER A 291 -6.54 14.70 8.94
N LEU A 292 -6.56 16.03 8.81
CA LEU A 292 -5.35 16.85 8.93
C LEU A 292 -4.75 16.76 10.35
N LEU A 293 -5.58 16.73 11.38
CA LEU A 293 -5.16 16.52 12.77
C LEU A 293 -4.61 15.10 12.99
N HIS A 294 -5.20 14.08 12.37
CA HIS A 294 -4.68 12.70 12.40
C HIS A 294 -3.32 12.60 11.71
N PHE A 295 -3.17 13.25 10.56
CA PHE A 295 -1.90 13.37 9.84
C PHE A 295 -0.82 14.07 10.69
N ILE A 296 -1.14 15.23 11.28
CA ILE A 296 -0.24 15.96 12.18
C ILE A 296 0.13 15.07 13.37
N LYS A 297 -0.82 14.36 13.98
CA LYS A 297 -0.60 13.44 15.11
C LYS A 297 0.26 12.24 14.73
N TYR A 298 0.07 11.69 13.54
CA TYR A 298 0.85 10.56 13.04
C TYR A 298 2.31 10.95 12.74
N HIS A 299 2.52 12.08 12.08
CA HIS A 299 3.86 12.58 11.79
C HIS A 299 4.61 13.14 13.00
N LEU A 300 3.90 13.71 13.98
CA LEU A 300 4.51 14.12 15.24
C LEU A 300 5.00 12.94 16.09
N LYS A 301 4.45 11.73 15.90
CA LYS A 301 4.98 10.51 16.53
C LYS A 301 6.28 10.00 15.89
N LEU A 302 6.56 10.36 14.63
CA LEU A 302 7.76 9.94 13.90
C LEU A 302 8.96 10.87 14.11
N PHE A 303 8.77 12.05 14.71
CA PHE A 303 9.83 13.02 14.93
C PHE A 303 9.99 13.32 16.42
N ASP A 304 11.22 13.48 16.87
CA ASP A 304 11.57 13.88 18.24
C ASP A 304 10.78 15.13 18.68
N LEU A 305 9.91 14.97 19.67
CA LEU A 305 8.99 15.99 20.21
C LEU A 305 9.69 17.32 20.55
N LYS A 306 10.97 17.31 20.97
CA LYS A 306 11.72 18.52 21.32
C LYS A 306 12.08 19.40 20.12
N GLN A 307 12.43 18.82 18.97
CA GLN A 307 12.71 19.59 17.75
C GLN A 307 11.42 20.15 17.13
N ASN A 308 10.35 19.41 17.17
CA ASN A 308 9.05 19.80 16.60
C ASN A 308 8.36 20.91 17.40
N PHE A 309 8.50 20.94 18.71
CA PHE A 309 7.97 22.03 19.53
C PHE A 309 8.56 23.40 19.14
N LYS A 310 9.84 23.45 18.77
CA LYS A 310 10.49 24.65 18.24
C LYS A 310 9.92 25.06 16.87
N ILE A 311 9.63 24.08 16.00
CA ILE A 311 9.07 24.31 14.65
C ILE A 311 7.62 24.78 14.77
N ILE A 312 6.82 24.09 15.56
CA ILE A 312 5.40 24.45 15.83
C ILE A 312 5.30 25.84 16.49
N LYS A 313 6.12 26.13 17.49
CA LYS A 313 6.15 27.43 18.15
C LYS A 313 6.55 28.59 17.22
N LYS A 314 7.43 28.33 16.25
CA LYS A 314 7.84 29.29 15.22
C LYS A 314 6.78 29.44 14.13
N PHE A 315 6.03 28.39 13.83
CA PHE A 315 4.89 28.36 12.91
C PHE A 315 3.69 29.12 13.50
N ILE A 316 3.35 28.85 14.76
CA ILE A 316 2.27 29.52 15.51
C ILE A 316 2.53 31.05 15.64
N ARG A 317 3.79 31.47 15.83
CA ARG A 317 4.13 32.91 15.93
C ARG A 317 3.93 33.71 14.63
N LYS A 318 3.83 33.06 13.47
CA LYS A 318 3.68 33.70 12.15
C LYS A 318 2.26 33.62 11.56
N ILE A 319 1.38 32.81 12.11
CA ILE A 319 -0.02 32.73 11.71
C ILE A 319 -0.83 33.71 12.62
N ASN A 320 -1.65 34.53 12.00
CA ASN A 320 -2.41 35.61 12.66
C ASN A 320 -3.17 35.10 13.91
N VAL A 321 -3.19 35.92 14.97
CA VAL A 321 -3.56 35.58 16.35
C VAL A 321 -4.89 34.82 16.52
N MET A 322 -5.86 34.97 15.61
CA MET A 322 -7.17 34.31 15.68
C MET A 322 -7.14 32.80 15.39
N LEU A 323 -6.27 32.36 14.49
CA LEU A 323 -6.03 30.92 14.22
C LEU A 323 -5.21 30.24 15.33
N CYS A 324 -4.33 31.00 16.00
CA CYS A 324 -3.58 30.54 17.15
C CYS A 324 -4.45 30.11 18.32
N TYR A 325 -5.54 30.82 18.60
CA TYR A 325 -6.42 30.51 19.74
C TYR A 325 -7.16 29.19 19.57
N VAL A 326 -7.66 28.89 18.37
CA VAL A 326 -8.38 27.63 18.08
C VAL A 326 -7.43 26.44 18.10
N MET A 327 -6.22 26.55 17.53
CA MET A 327 -5.23 25.48 17.56
C MET A 327 -4.59 25.27 18.95
N LEU A 328 -4.36 26.34 19.71
CA LEU A 328 -3.85 26.24 21.10
C LEU A 328 -4.86 25.59 22.04
N CYS A 329 -6.15 25.91 21.92
CA CYS A 329 -7.21 25.27 22.70
C CYS A 329 -7.29 23.77 22.36
N TYR A 330 -7.13 23.38 21.10
CA TYR A 330 -7.20 21.99 20.69
C TYR A 330 -5.94 21.20 21.08
N VAL A 331 -4.76 21.79 20.98
CA VAL A 331 -3.49 21.19 21.42
C VAL A 331 -3.46 21.06 22.95
N MET A 332 -3.97 22.04 23.68
CA MET A 332 -4.09 21.96 25.15
C MET A 332 -5.15 20.94 25.59
N LEU A 333 -6.28 20.81 24.90
CA LEU A 333 -7.28 19.78 25.17
C LEU A 333 -6.71 18.36 24.93
N CYS A 334 -5.89 18.18 23.89
CA CYS A 334 -5.18 16.91 23.67
C CYS A 334 -4.11 16.62 24.74
N TYR A 335 -3.55 17.64 25.40
CA TYR A 335 -2.52 17.48 26.42
C TYR A 335 -3.10 17.20 27.82
N VAL A 336 -4.35 17.58 28.06
CA VAL A 336 -5.06 17.36 29.34
C VAL A 336 -5.80 16.02 29.36
N MET A 337 -5.98 15.36 28.18
CA MET A 337 -6.66 14.07 28.05
C MET A 337 -5.70 12.89 27.91
N PHE A 338 -4.40 13.08 28.07
CA PHE A 338 -3.36 12.06 28.19
C PHE A 338 -2.40 12.43 29.33
#